data_6928357bcfc273d0101e10c026904c7f
#
_entry.id   6928357bcfc273d0101e10c026904c7f
#
_cell.length_a   1.000
_cell.length_b   1.000
_cell.length_c   1.000
_cell.angle_alpha   90.00
_cell.angle_beta   90.00
_cell.angle_gamma   90.00
#
_symmetry.space_group_name_H-M   'P 1'
#
loop_
_entity.id
_entity.type
_entity.pdbx_description
1 polymer ?
#
loop_
_entity_poly.entity_id
_entity_poly.type
_entity_poly.pdbx_seq_one_letter_code
_entity_poly.pdbx_strand_id
1 'polypeptide(L)'
;MLRTILLLAAAGIIIACNNEGEKTTTSDTTAMKEETPLLTETEMAEGWVSLFDGKTTKGWHKYGGFPVGSAWKITDGALMLDTTNKKDGKIVDGGYILTDEEFENFHLKIEWKIAPGGNSGILYLTNEDTTKFKNPYESAPEMQVLDNDAHPDAKIIKHRAGDLYDLISAVPETVKKAGEWNMAEVVINNGKLEHWLNGTKVLETTMWDDTWNKMVAASKFKEWPGFGTFKKGKICLQDHENTVWYRNIKIKKI
;
A
#
# COMPACT_ATOMS: atom_id res chain seq x y z
N MET A 1 45.80 6.05 64.89
CA MET A 1 46.94 5.10 64.81
C MET A 1 47.29 4.98 63.40
N LEU A 2 48.25 5.67 62.96
CA LEU A 2 49.67 5.30 62.70
C LEU A 2 49.83 4.54 61.40
N ARG A 3 50.28 5.30 60.35
CA ARG A 3 51.55 5.11 59.59
C ARG A 3 51.60 3.81 58.76
N THR A 4 51.97 3.79 57.51
CA THR A 4 53.31 4.13 56.99
C THR A 4 53.30 4.32 55.49
N ILE A 5 54.02 5.35 55.06
CA ILE A 5 54.41 5.71 53.68
C ILE A 5 55.57 4.78 53.28
N LEU A 6 55.67 4.33 52.07
CA LEU A 6 56.93 3.99 51.45
C LEU A 6 56.93 4.43 49.98
N LEU A 7 57.74 5.45 49.71
CA LEU A 7 58.25 5.87 48.42
C LEU A 7 59.45 4.95 48.06
N LEU A 8 59.52 4.55 46.80
CA LEU A 8 60.80 4.27 46.18
C LEU A 8 60.79 4.66 44.71
N ALA A 9 61.78 5.42 44.34
CA ALA A 9 61.99 6.12 43.06
C ALA A 9 62.86 5.30 42.12
N ALA A 10 62.76 5.69 40.85
CA ALA A 10 63.78 5.75 39.84
C ALA A 10 64.18 4.45 39.07
N ALA A 11 63.96 4.43 37.76
CA ALA A 11 65.10 4.64 36.85
C ALA A 11 64.53 4.63 35.41
N GLY A 12 64.83 5.65 34.65
CA GLY A 12 64.48 5.79 33.25
C GLY A 12 65.39 4.95 32.36
N ILE A 13 64.83 4.43 31.29
CA ILE A 13 65.57 4.07 30.11
C ILE A 13 64.83 4.65 28.91
N ILE A 14 65.49 5.59 28.22
CA ILE A 14 65.08 6.13 26.94
C ILE A 14 65.59 5.16 25.87
N ILE A 15 64.73 4.57 25.09
CA ILE A 15 65.07 3.97 23.81
C ILE A 15 64.19 4.63 22.75
N ALA A 16 64.82 5.47 21.96
CA ALA A 16 64.28 5.93 20.68
C ALA A 16 64.48 4.83 19.65
N CYS A 17 63.42 4.50 18.90
CA CYS A 17 63.60 4.04 17.52
C CYS A 17 62.24 3.85 16.79
N ASN A 18 62.18 4.50 15.69
CA ASN A 18 61.51 4.20 14.43
C ASN A 18 59.99 4.19 14.30
N ASN A 19 59.64 5.19 13.62
CA ASN A 19 58.42 5.45 12.88
C ASN A 19 58.24 4.45 11.73
N GLU A 20 57.33 3.50 11.85
CA GLU A 20 56.76 2.82 10.70
C GLU A 20 55.23 3.01 10.75
N GLY A 21 54.75 3.68 9.72
CA GLY A 21 53.33 4.03 9.62
C GLY A 21 52.44 2.80 9.49
N GLU A 22 51.71 2.54 10.51
CA GLU A 22 50.61 1.59 10.49
C GLU A 22 49.44 2.22 9.71
N LYS A 23 49.26 1.78 8.47
CA LYS A 23 48.07 2.05 7.68
C LYS A 23 46.88 1.36 8.38
N THR A 24 46.14 2.10 9.16
CA THR A 24 44.79 1.72 9.58
C THR A 24 43.90 1.60 8.35
N THR A 25 43.78 0.40 7.82
CA THR A 25 42.69 0.06 6.92
C THR A 25 41.40 0.08 7.73
N THR A 26 40.69 1.20 7.68
CA THR A 26 39.26 1.23 8.03
C THR A 26 38.54 0.35 7.04
N SER A 27 38.25 -0.88 7.44
CA SER A 27 37.27 -1.70 6.72
C SER A 27 35.92 -1.04 6.91
N ASP A 28 35.49 -0.31 5.89
CA ASP A 28 34.12 0.17 5.77
C ASP A 28 33.22 -1.06 5.53
N THR A 29 32.83 -1.66 6.65
CA THR A 29 31.83 -2.73 6.64
C THR A 29 30.48 -2.04 6.44
N THR A 30 30.17 -1.73 5.20
CA THR A 30 28.80 -1.39 4.80
C THR A 30 27.96 -2.61 5.17
N ALA A 31 27.28 -2.54 6.30
CA ALA A 31 26.33 -3.55 6.71
C ALA A 31 25.29 -3.65 5.59
N MET A 32 25.34 -4.71 4.81
CA MET A 32 24.31 -5.03 3.83
C MET A 32 23.01 -5.14 4.63
N LYS A 33 22.10 -4.19 4.40
CA LYS A 33 20.77 -4.21 4.99
C LYS A 33 20.11 -5.49 4.46
N GLU A 34 19.92 -6.45 5.35
CA GLU A 34 19.28 -7.72 5.00
C GLU A 34 17.91 -7.42 4.39
N GLU A 35 17.72 -7.78 3.13
CA GLU A 35 16.43 -7.54 2.44
C GLU A 35 15.39 -8.41 3.11
N THR A 36 14.38 -7.79 3.72
CA THR A 36 13.24 -8.51 4.27
C THR A 36 12.52 -9.22 3.10
N PRO A 37 12.34 -10.55 3.16
CA PRO A 37 11.66 -11.26 2.10
C PRO A 37 10.22 -10.73 1.91
N LEU A 38 9.78 -10.64 0.65
CA LEU A 38 8.42 -10.17 0.29
C LEU A 38 7.32 -11.04 0.88
N LEU A 39 7.61 -12.32 1.04
CA LEU A 39 6.72 -13.33 1.66
C LEU A 39 7.52 -14.15 2.66
N THR A 40 6.91 -14.47 3.79
CA THR A 40 7.45 -15.44 4.72
C THR A 40 7.31 -16.86 4.16
N GLU A 41 8.08 -17.82 4.70
CA GLU A 41 7.94 -19.24 4.32
C GLU A 41 6.52 -19.76 4.57
N THR A 42 5.89 -19.33 5.68
CA THR A 42 4.50 -19.66 6.00
C THR A 42 3.54 -19.12 4.95
N GLU A 43 3.68 -17.87 4.54
CA GLU A 43 2.84 -17.28 3.51
C GLU A 43 2.99 -17.98 2.17
N MET A 44 4.22 -18.35 1.79
CA MET A 44 4.45 -19.13 0.57
C MET A 44 3.78 -20.52 0.65
N ALA A 45 3.90 -21.19 1.80
CA ALA A 45 3.26 -22.49 2.02
C ALA A 45 1.72 -22.41 2.01
N GLU A 46 1.17 -21.28 2.45
CA GLU A 46 -0.27 -20.99 2.41
C GLU A 46 -0.78 -20.56 1.02
N GLY A 47 0.09 -20.40 0.03
CA GLY A 47 -0.27 -20.03 -1.34
C GLY A 47 -0.40 -18.53 -1.59
N TRP A 48 0.19 -17.68 -0.74
CA TRP A 48 0.31 -16.24 -1.02
C TRP A 48 1.30 -15.98 -2.16
N VAL A 49 0.99 -15.00 -2.99
CA VAL A 49 1.83 -14.50 -4.07
C VAL A 49 2.02 -13.01 -3.90
N SER A 50 3.26 -12.53 -4.05
CA SER A 50 3.53 -11.10 -4.07
C SER A 50 3.12 -10.50 -5.42
N LEU A 51 2.35 -9.42 -5.37
CA LEU A 51 1.96 -8.62 -6.55
C LEU A 51 2.89 -7.44 -6.80
N PHE A 52 3.82 -7.17 -5.89
CA PHE A 52 4.78 -6.08 -6.02
C PHE A 52 6.13 -6.47 -5.39
N ASP A 53 7.19 -6.36 -6.16
CA ASP A 53 8.54 -6.78 -5.76
C ASP A 53 9.32 -5.70 -4.98
N GLY A 54 8.72 -4.53 -4.76
CA GLY A 54 9.37 -3.40 -4.11
C GLY A 54 10.41 -2.68 -4.97
N LYS A 55 10.62 -3.10 -6.21
CA LYS A 55 11.72 -2.63 -7.08
C LYS A 55 11.26 -2.25 -8.49
N THR A 56 10.21 -2.87 -9.01
CA THR A 56 9.72 -2.68 -10.37
C THR A 56 8.19 -2.59 -10.42
N THR A 57 7.66 -2.07 -11.51
CA THR A 57 6.22 -2.06 -11.79
C THR A 57 5.77 -3.31 -12.57
N LYS A 58 6.61 -4.35 -12.63
CA LYS A 58 6.28 -5.61 -13.30
C LYS A 58 4.99 -6.22 -12.75
N GLY A 59 4.10 -6.64 -13.61
CA GLY A 59 2.78 -7.16 -13.25
C GLY A 59 1.71 -6.09 -13.07
N TRP A 60 2.05 -4.82 -13.37
CA TRP A 60 1.15 -3.68 -13.34
C TRP A 60 1.20 -2.90 -14.65
N HIS A 61 0.08 -2.32 -15.01
CA HIS A 61 -0.04 -1.41 -16.16
C HIS A 61 -1.04 -0.29 -15.83
N LYS A 62 -1.00 0.78 -16.60
CA LYS A 62 -1.97 1.88 -16.50
C LYS A 62 -3.28 1.48 -17.18
N TYR A 63 -4.41 1.91 -16.62
CA TYR A 63 -5.73 1.67 -17.20
C TYR A 63 -5.77 1.98 -18.71
N GLY A 64 -6.30 1.03 -19.47
CA GLY A 64 -6.28 1.08 -20.94
C GLY A 64 -5.10 0.35 -21.58
N GLY A 65 -4.34 -0.44 -20.83
CA GLY A 65 -3.24 -1.29 -21.34
C GLY A 65 -1.94 -0.55 -21.61
N PHE A 66 -1.75 0.68 -21.11
CA PHE A 66 -0.52 1.44 -21.27
C PHE A 66 0.49 1.09 -20.19
N PRO A 67 1.81 1.30 -20.42
CA PRO A 67 2.80 1.20 -19.36
C PRO A 67 2.46 2.08 -18.16
N VAL A 68 2.87 1.65 -16.95
CA VAL A 68 2.73 2.47 -15.75
C VAL A 68 3.40 3.83 -15.96
N GLY A 69 2.67 4.90 -15.69
CA GLY A 69 3.15 6.26 -15.89
C GLY A 69 4.27 6.65 -14.91
N SER A 70 5.12 7.59 -15.33
CA SER A 70 6.30 8.03 -14.59
C SER A 70 6.00 8.75 -13.26
N ALA A 71 4.74 9.11 -13.00
CA ALA A 71 4.31 9.62 -11.70
C ALA A 71 4.27 8.52 -10.63
N TRP A 72 4.11 7.25 -11.01
CA TRP A 72 4.24 6.13 -10.09
C TRP A 72 5.71 5.76 -9.93
N LYS A 73 6.28 6.14 -8.80
CA LYS A 73 7.69 5.93 -8.47
C LYS A 73 7.86 4.83 -7.42
N ILE A 74 9.03 4.22 -7.42
CA ILE A 74 9.40 3.29 -6.37
C ILE A 74 10.34 4.01 -5.40
N THR A 75 9.92 4.12 -4.15
CA THR A 75 10.67 4.83 -3.10
C THR A 75 10.62 3.99 -1.83
N ASP A 76 11.78 3.63 -1.30
CA ASP A 76 11.92 2.83 -0.08
C ASP A 76 11.10 1.52 -0.08
N GLY A 77 11.09 0.82 -1.22
CA GLY A 77 10.34 -0.43 -1.38
C GLY A 77 8.82 -0.25 -1.48
N ALA A 78 8.34 0.97 -1.65
CA ALA A 78 6.93 1.29 -1.85
C ALA A 78 6.68 1.89 -3.23
N LEU A 79 5.53 1.58 -3.80
CA LEU A 79 4.99 2.22 -4.99
C LEU A 79 4.31 3.52 -4.56
N MET A 80 4.84 4.67 -4.99
CA MET A 80 4.39 6.01 -4.59
C MET A 80 3.84 6.78 -5.78
N LEU A 81 2.67 7.36 -5.66
CA LEU A 81 2.18 8.36 -6.60
C LEU A 81 2.80 9.72 -6.27
N ASP A 82 3.72 10.18 -7.13
CA ASP A 82 4.35 11.49 -7.03
C ASP A 82 3.48 12.57 -7.64
N THR A 83 3.02 13.50 -6.82
CA THR A 83 2.11 14.57 -7.23
C THR A 83 2.81 15.90 -7.47
N THR A 84 4.15 15.93 -7.50
CA THR A 84 4.93 17.16 -7.63
C THR A 84 4.90 17.76 -9.04
N ASN A 85 4.77 16.92 -10.07
CA ASN A 85 4.68 17.34 -11.46
C ASN A 85 3.22 17.39 -11.93
N LYS A 86 2.62 18.58 -11.90
CA LYS A 86 1.24 18.80 -12.35
C LYS A 86 1.19 19.79 -13.50
N LYS A 87 0.29 19.54 -14.44
CA LYS A 87 -0.10 20.46 -15.51
C LYS A 87 -1.61 20.60 -15.50
N ASP A 88 -2.11 21.84 -15.49
CA ASP A 88 -3.54 22.16 -15.43
C ASP A 88 -4.28 21.46 -14.27
N GLY A 89 -3.60 21.36 -13.13
CA GLY A 89 -4.11 20.73 -11.90
C GLY A 89 -4.02 19.19 -11.89
N LYS A 90 -3.71 18.54 -13.01
CA LYS A 90 -3.60 17.08 -13.11
C LYS A 90 -2.15 16.61 -13.06
N ILE A 91 -1.94 15.45 -12.48
CA ILE A 91 -0.62 14.80 -12.45
C ILE A 91 -0.21 14.44 -13.88
N VAL A 92 1.00 14.88 -14.27
CA VAL A 92 1.56 14.52 -15.57
C VAL A 92 1.97 13.05 -15.53
N ASP A 93 1.45 12.27 -16.49
CA ASP A 93 1.72 10.84 -16.63
C ASP A 93 1.42 10.03 -15.35
N GLY A 94 0.35 10.41 -14.66
CA GLY A 94 -0.28 9.64 -13.61
C GLY A 94 -1.30 8.64 -14.16
N GLY A 95 -2.36 8.39 -13.39
CA GLY A 95 -3.51 7.56 -13.74
C GLY A 95 -3.59 6.30 -12.90
N TYR A 96 -4.74 5.66 -12.95
CA TYR A 96 -4.99 4.39 -12.28
C TYR A 96 -4.07 3.29 -12.80
N ILE A 97 -3.57 2.44 -11.92
CA ILE A 97 -2.76 1.28 -12.30
C ILE A 97 -3.44 0.00 -11.85
N LEU A 98 -3.35 -1.02 -12.69
CA LEU A 98 -4.03 -2.30 -12.51
C LEU A 98 -3.04 -3.45 -12.57
N THR A 99 -3.39 -4.55 -11.90
CA THR A 99 -2.67 -5.82 -12.08
C THR A 99 -2.88 -6.36 -13.50
N ASP A 100 -1.83 -7.00 -14.06
CA ASP A 100 -1.97 -7.71 -15.34
C ASP A 100 -2.91 -8.91 -15.20
N GLU A 101 -2.89 -9.57 -14.04
CA GLU A 101 -3.72 -10.74 -13.73
C GLU A 101 -5.10 -10.31 -13.19
N GLU A 102 -6.10 -11.14 -13.46
CA GLU A 102 -7.46 -11.03 -12.92
C GLU A 102 -7.71 -12.05 -11.81
N PHE A 103 -8.51 -11.66 -10.83
CA PHE A 103 -8.85 -12.47 -9.66
C PHE A 103 -10.37 -12.59 -9.51
N GLU A 104 -10.84 -13.72 -9.00
CA GLU A 104 -12.25 -14.01 -8.74
C GLU A 104 -12.49 -14.18 -7.24
N ASN A 105 -12.02 -15.28 -6.66
CA ASN A 105 -12.03 -15.54 -5.23
C ASN A 105 -10.62 -15.35 -4.69
N PHE A 106 -10.46 -14.44 -3.75
CA PHE A 106 -9.13 -14.07 -3.28
C PHE A 106 -9.15 -13.45 -1.88
N HIS A 107 -7.99 -13.46 -1.25
CA HIS A 107 -7.63 -12.67 -0.09
C HIS A 107 -6.46 -11.76 -0.49
N LEU A 108 -6.72 -10.46 -0.61
CA LEU A 108 -5.72 -9.42 -0.87
C LEU A 108 -5.26 -8.82 0.45
N LYS A 109 -3.94 -8.64 0.61
CA LYS A 109 -3.33 -7.81 1.66
C LYS A 109 -2.49 -6.72 1.02
N ILE A 110 -2.61 -5.51 1.52
CA ILE A 110 -1.88 -4.35 1.01
C ILE A 110 -1.65 -3.33 2.13
N GLU A 111 -0.42 -2.89 2.29
CA GLU A 111 -0.13 -1.76 3.15
C GLU A 111 -0.19 -0.45 2.36
N TRP A 112 -0.87 0.53 2.93
CA TRP A 112 -0.97 1.87 2.36
C TRP A 112 -0.64 2.96 3.37
N LYS A 113 -0.16 4.07 2.86
CA LYS A 113 0.09 5.31 3.60
C LYS A 113 -0.37 6.47 2.74
N ILE A 114 -1.06 7.45 3.33
CA ILE A 114 -1.58 8.61 2.62
C ILE A 114 -0.95 9.91 3.15
N ALA A 115 -0.75 10.88 2.27
CA ALA A 115 -0.32 12.22 2.68
C ALA A 115 -1.45 12.97 3.41
N PRO A 116 -1.14 13.99 4.22
CA PRO A 116 -2.16 14.83 4.85
C PRO A 116 -3.16 15.39 3.83
N GLY A 117 -4.45 15.25 4.13
CA GLY A 117 -5.54 15.64 3.24
C GLY A 117 -5.64 14.80 1.97
N GLY A 118 -5.04 13.61 1.92
CA GLY A 118 -5.02 12.77 0.74
C GLY A 118 -6.22 11.85 0.59
N ASN A 119 -6.46 11.47 -0.67
CA ASN A 119 -7.48 10.53 -1.12
C ASN A 119 -6.88 9.57 -2.14
N SER A 120 -7.24 8.32 -2.07
CA SER A 120 -6.95 7.23 -3.01
C SER A 120 -7.93 6.09 -2.78
N GLY A 121 -7.77 4.96 -3.48
CA GLY A 121 -8.64 3.79 -3.32
C GLY A 121 -7.98 2.50 -3.77
N ILE A 122 -8.46 1.40 -3.20
CA ILE A 122 -8.14 0.03 -3.62
C ILE A 122 -9.41 -0.52 -4.28
N LEU A 123 -9.42 -0.54 -5.60
CA LEU A 123 -10.53 -1.08 -6.37
C LEU A 123 -10.25 -2.55 -6.69
N TYR A 124 -11.29 -3.34 -6.76
CA TYR A 124 -11.19 -4.77 -7.03
C TYR A 124 -12.28 -5.25 -7.96
N LEU A 125 -12.06 -6.40 -8.62
CA LEU A 125 -12.90 -6.92 -9.70
C LEU A 125 -13.09 -5.90 -10.83
N THR A 126 -12.08 -5.06 -11.06
CA THR A 126 -12.10 -4.02 -12.09
C THR A 126 -12.16 -4.64 -13.47
N ASN A 127 -13.14 -4.25 -14.27
CA ASN A 127 -13.22 -4.58 -15.68
C ASN A 127 -12.54 -3.49 -16.51
N GLU A 128 -11.65 -3.88 -17.41
CA GLU A 128 -10.83 -2.96 -18.20
C GLU A 128 -11.34 -2.79 -19.66
N ASP A 129 -12.62 -3.00 -19.89
CA ASP A 129 -13.21 -2.70 -21.22
C ASP A 129 -13.38 -1.19 -21.39
N THR A 130 -12.34 -0.52 -21.89
CA THR A 130 -12.31 0.94 -22.09
C THR A 130 -13.33 1.43 -23.15
N THR A 131 -13.94 0.52 -23.90
CA THR A 131 -15.03 0.87 -24.81
C THR A 131 -16.35 1.11 -24.06
N LYS A 132 -16.50 0.52 -22.87
CA LYS A 132 -17.68 0.63 -22.01
C LYS A 132 -17.43 1.52 -20.78
N PHE A 133 -16.25 1.43 -20.20
CA PHE A 133 -15.89 2.13 -18.97
C PHE A 133 -14.76 3.12 -19.24
N LYS A 134 -15.03 4.41 -19.04
CA LYS A 134 -14.02 5.45 -19.21
C LYS A 134 -13.02 5.45 -18.05
N ASN A 135 -13.49 5.02 -16.88
CA ASN A 135 -12.71 4.98 -15.64
C ASN A 135 -12.92 3.66 -14.91
N PRO A 136 -11.92 3.16 -14.18
CA PRO A 136 -12.02 1.91 -13.43
C PRO A 136 -13.20 1.85 -12.44
N TYR A 137 -13.49 2.97 -11.77
CA TYR A 137 -14.54 3.07 -10.76
C TYR A 137 -15.96 2.95 -11.32
N GLU A 138 -16.14 2.99 -12.65
CA GLU A 138 -17.44 2.77 -13.29
C GLU A 138 -17.84 1.28 -13.30
N SER A 139 -16.87 0.38 -13.05
CA SER A 139 -17.09 -1.06 -13.01
C SER A 139 -16.83 -1.69 -11.65
N ALA A 140 -15.97 -1.09 -10.84
CA ALA A 140 -15.32 -1.71 -9.70
C ALA A 140 -15.77 -1.14 -8.35
N PRO A 141 -16.12 -2.00 -7.37
CA PRO A 141 -16.20 -1.59 -5.97
C PRO A 141 -14.84 -1.17 -5.43
N GLU A 142 -14.83 -0.33 -4.40
CA GLU A 142 -13.65 0.31 -3.86
C GLU A 142 -13.61 0.23 -2.34
N MET A 143 -12.48 -0.19 -1.77
CA MET A 143 -12.13 0.07 -0.39
C MET A 143 -11.42 1.42 -0.32
N GLN A 144 -12.04 2.38 0.36
CA GLN A 144 -11.56 3.75 0.43
C GLN A 144 -10.23 3.87 1.18
N VAL A 145 -9.32 4.69 0.63
CA VAL A 145 -8.06 5.11 1.24
C VAL A 145 -8.09 6.62 1.42
N LEU A 146 -8.18 7.09 2.67
CA LEU A 146 -8.43 8.50 2.96
C LEU A 146 -7.71 8.96 4.23
N ASP A 147 -7.32 10.22 4.25
CA ASP A 147 -7.04 10.93 5.51
C ASP A 147 -8.38 11.38 6.14
N ASN A 148 -8.85 10.60 7.12
CA ASN A 148 -10.14 10.87 7.77
C ASN A 148 -10.16 12.17 8.59
N ASP A 149 -8.98 12.72 8.94
CA ASP A 149 -8.89 13.95 9.76
C ASP A 149 -8.98 15.22 8.91
N ALA A 150 -8.40 15.23 7.71
CA ALA A 150 -8.22 16.46 6.93
C ALA A 150 -8.91 16.46 5.56
N HIS A 151 -9.21 15.30 4.95
CA HIS A 151 -9.86 15.30 3.63
C HIS A 151 -11.34 15.70 3.73
N PRO A 152 -11.86 16.57 2.83
CA PRO A 152 -13.26 17.02 2.86
C PRO A 152 -14.29 15.88 2.82
N ASP A 153 -14.02 14.80 2.06
CA ASP A 153 -14.90 13.65 1.93
C ASP A 153 -15.10 12.89 3.23
N ALA A 154 -14.19 12.99 4.22
CA ALA A 154 -14.35 12.36 5.52
C ALA A 154 -15.60 12.85 6.30
N LYS A 155 -16.19 13.99 5.89
CA LYS A 155 -17.44 14.49 6.43
C LYS A 155 -18.65 13.72 5.93
N ILE A 156 -18.51 12.96 4.86
CA ILE A 156 -19.56 12.16 4.26
C ILE A 156 -19.44 10.74 4.82
N ILE A 157 -20.48 10.28 5.50
CA ILE A 157 -20.57 8.89 5.93
C ILE A 157 -20.52 8.01 4.69
N LYS A 158 -19.74 6.91 4.72
CA LYS A 158 -19.42 5.99 3.62
C LYS A 158 -18.36 6.47 2.63
N HIS A 159 -17.59 7.53 2.97
CA HIS A 159 -16.43 7.99 2.20
C HIS A 159 -15.15 7.96 3.02
N ARG A 160 -15.16 7.33 4.19
CA ARG A 160 -14.01 7.25 5.11
C ARG A 160 -13.13 6.05 4.80
N ALA A 161 -11.89 6.08 5.27
CA ALA A 161 -10.96 4.97 5.06
C ALA A 161 -11.51 3.63 5.54
N GLY A 162 -11.42 2.60 4.70
CA GLY A 162 -11.95 1.27 4.97
C GLY A 162 -13.38 1.03 4.50
N ASP A 163 -14.14 2.10 4.22
CA ASP A 163 -15.51 1.98 3.70
C ASP A 163 -15.55 1.21 2.38
N LEU A 164 -16.62 0.48 2.16
CA LEU A 164 -17.04 0.16 0.80
C LEU A 164 -17.66 1.45 0.23
N TYR A 165 -16.87 2.17 -0.52
CA TYR A 165 -17.10 3.55 -0.88
C TYR A 165 -18.53 3.82 -1.35
N ASP A 166 -19.19 4.81 -0.75
CA ASP A 166 -20.57 5.25 -0.97
C ASP A 166 -21.67 4.19 -0.70
N LEU A 167 -21.30 2.96 -0.31
CA LEU A 167 -22.24 1.87 -0.06
C LEU A 167 -22.36 1.51 1.44
N ILE A 168 -21.27 1.09 2.09
CA ILE A 168 -21.25 0.61 3.47
C ILE A 168 -20.10 1.26 4.25
N SER A 169 -20.44 1.81 5.43
CA SER A 169 -19.41 2.36 6.33
C SER A 169 -18.65 1.27 7.06
N ALA A 170 -17.34 1.46 7.21
CA ALA A 170 -16.46 0.64 8.03
C ALA A 170 -16.71 0.92 9.52
N VAL A 171 -16.93 -0.15 10.30
CA VAL A 171 -17.14 -0.09 11.75
C VAL A 171 -16.47 -1.30 12.39
N PRO A 172 -15.60 -1.12 13.42
CA PRO A 172 -15.14 0.15 13.98
C PRO A 172 -14.16 0.90 13.07
N GLU A 173 -13.99 2.19 13.28
CA GLU A 173 -12.94 2.97 12.64
C GLU A 173 -11.58 2.63 13.26
N THR A 174 -10.66 2.10 12.46
CA THR A 174 -9.34 1.63 12.91
C THR A 174 -8.19 2.27 12.12
N VAL A 175 -8.50 3.23 11.24
CA VAL A 175 -7.52 3.94 10.43
C VAL A 175 -6.52 4.69 11.29
N LYS A 176 -5.24 4.65 10.90
CA LYS A 176 -4.18 5.46 11.49
C LYS A 176 -4.08 6.81 10.79
N LYS A 177 -3.42 7.77 11.42
CA LYS A 177 -3.26 9.13 10.89
C LYS A 177 -2.48 9.15 9.56
N ALA A 178 -2.71 10.20 8.79
CA ALA A 178 -1.90 10.48 7.60
C ALA A 178 -0.40 10.43 7.92
N GLY A 179 0.37 9.82 7.02
CA GLY A 179 1.80 9.56 7.21
C GLY A 179 2.13 8.23 7.89
N GLU A 180 1.16 7.52 8.46
CA GLU A 180 1.34 6.20 9.05
C GLU A 180 0.89 5.09 8.09
N TRP A 181 1.53 3.91 8.21
CA TRP A 181 1.19 2.73 7.43
C TRP A 181 -0.04 2.02 8.00
N ASN A 182 -1.03 1.80 7.15
CA ASN A 182 -2.22 1.00 7.42
C ASN A 182 -2.13 -0.32 6.66
N MET A 183 -2.63 -1.41 7.24
CA MET A 183 -2.82 -2.69 6.58
C MET A 183 -4.29 -2.83 6.18
N ALA A 184 -4.56 -2.90 4.89
CA ALA A 184 -5.88 -3.21 4.34
C ALA A 184 -5.92 -4.67 3.87
N GLU A 185 -7.08 -5.32 4.06
CA GLU A 185 -7.34 -6.63 3.48
C GLU A 185 -8.72 -6.62 2.82
N VAL A 186 -8.80 -7.20 1.63
CA VAL A 186 -10.07 -7.44 0.92
C VAL A 186 -10.18 -8.93 0.69
N VAL A 187 -11.25 -9.53 1.20
CA VAL A 187 -11.55 -10.95 1.01
C VAL A 187 -12.81 -11.07 0.18
N ILE A 188 -12.73 -11.80 -0.94
CA ILE A 188 -13.89 -12.19 -1.74
C ILE A 188 -13.90 -13.71 -1.87
N ASN A 189 -14.97 -14.34 -1.38
CA ASN A 189 -15.15 -15.77 -1.46
C ASN A 189 -16.61 -16.10 -1.82
N ASN A 190 -16.85 -16.55 -3.04
CA ASN A 190 -18.18 -16.87 -3.57
C ASN A 190 -19.22 -15.75 -3.32
N GLY A 191 -18.81 -14.48 -3.56
CA GLY A 191 -19.65 -13.31 -3.37
C GLY A 191 -19.65 -12.74 -1.95
N LYS A 192 -19.16 -13.45 -0.94
CA LYS A 192 -18.97 -12.89 0.39
C LYS A 192 -17.77 -11.94 0.32
N LEU A 193 -18.02 -10.66 0.58
CA LEU A 193 -17.02 -9.59 0.64
C LEU A 193 -16.76 -9.21 2.09
N GLU A 194 -15.49 -9.12 2.45
CA GLU A 194 -15.05 -8.57 3.73
C GLU A 194 -13.97 -7.50 3.51
N HIS A 195 -14.06 -6.37 4.24
CA HIS A 195 -12.94 -5.46 4.41
C HIS A 195 -12.37 -5.58 5.82
N TRP A 196 -11.05 -5.60 5.89
CA TRP A 196 -10.29 -5.57 7.13
C TRP A 196 -9.35 -4.38 7.11
N LEU A 197 -9.25 -3.67 8.21
CA LEU A 197 -8.33 -2.55 8.36
C LEU A 197 -7.60 -2.67 9.70
N ASN A 198 -6.26 -2.71 9.63
CA ASN A 198 -5.37 -2.86 10.77
C ASN A 198 -5.70 -4.09 11.64
N GLY A 199 -5.99 -5.23 11.00
CA GLY A 199 -6.27 -6.51 11.66
C GLY A 199 -7.69 -6.65 12.20
N THR A 200 -8.56 -5.66 11.98
CA THR A 200 -9.97 -5.70 12.39
C THR A 200 -10.88 -5.80 11.17
N LYS A 201 -11.83 -6.75 11.18
CA LYS A 201 -12.90 -6.76 10.18
C LYS A 201 -13.82 -5.57 10.41
N VAL A 202 -13.87 -4.66 9.44
CA VAL A 202 -14.59 -3.40 9.54
C VAL A 202 -15.93 -3.41 8.80
N LEU A 203 -16.11 -4.31 7.85
CA LEU A 203 -17.40 -4.56 7.21
C LEU A 203 -17.43 -5.96 6.56
N GLU A 204 -18.64 -6.45 6.33
CA GLU A 204 -18.91 -7.59 5.45
C GLU A 204 -20.25 -7.41 4.73
N THR A 205 -20.37 -7.99 3.54
CA THR A 205 -21.62 -8.03 2.78
C THR A 205 -21.60 -9.19 1.79
N THR A 206 -22.73 -9.50 1.19
CA THR A 206 -22.80 -10.44 0.08
C THR A 206 -23.05 -9.67 -1.20
N MET A 207 -22.11 -9.79 -2.15
CA MET A 207 -22.22 -9.19 -3.48
C MET A 207 -23.21 -10.00 -4.34
N TRP A 208 -23.85 -9.34 -5.28
CA TRP A 208 -24.70 -9.90 -6.35
C TRP A 208 -26.03 -10.54 -5.86
N ASP A 209 -26.36 -10.40 -4.58
CA ASP A 209 -27.70 -10.74 -4.08
C ASP A 209 -28.69 -9.58 -4.23
N ASP A 210 -29.93 -9.79 -3.82
CA ASP A 210 -30.97 -8.75 -3.90
C ASP A 210 -30.66 -7.52 -3.03
N THR A 211 -29.98 -7.73 -1.90
CA THR A 211 -29.57 -6.65 -1.00
C THR A 211 -28.50 -5.77 -1.64
N TRP A 212 -27.49 -6.41 -2.23
CA TRP A 212 -26.47 -5.73 -3.02
C TRP A 212 -27.08 -4.91 -4.15
N ASN A 213 -27.96 -5.54 -4.95
CA ASN A 213 -28.59 -4.89 -6.11
C ASN A 213 -29.42 -3.67 -5.68
N LYS A 214 -30.18 -3.78 -4.59
CA LYS A 214 -30.95 -2.67 -4.03
C LYS A 214 -30.05 -1.54 -3.51
N MET A 215 -28.94 -1.89 -2.87
CA MET A 215 -27.97 -0.93 -2.35
C MET A 215 -27.30 -0.14 -3.48
N VAL A 216 -26.84 -0.81 -4.53
CA VAL A 216 -26.27 -0.17 -5.72
C VAL A 216 -27.30 0.72 -6.42
N ALA A 217 -28.52 0.24 -6.60
CA ALA A 217 -29.61 1.00 -7.22
C ALA A 217 -30.01 2.25 -6.41
N ALA A 218 -29.78 2.26 -5.10
CA ALA A 218 -30.05 3.40 -4.23
C ALA A 218 -28.88 4.39 -4.11
N SER A 219 -27.71 4.07 -4.68
CA SER A 219 -26.50 4.88 -4.65
C SER A 219 -26.30 5.68 -5.95
N LYS A 220 -25.23 6.48 -5.99
CA LYS A 220 -24.81 7.17 -7.23
C LYS A 220 -24.40 6.20 -8.34
N PHE A 221 -24.03 4.97 -7.98
CA PHE A 221 -23.57 3.94 -8.93
C PHE A 221 -24.66 3.38 -9.82
N LYS A 222 -25.94 3.68 -9.56
CA LYS A 222 -27.05 3.33 -10.44
C LYS A 222 -26.89 3.83 -11.88
N GLU A 223 -26.12 4.91 -12.07
CA GLU A 223 -25.83 5.49 -13.38
C GLU A 223 -24.80 4.65 -14.18
N TRP A 224 -24.13 3.66 -13.53
CA TRP A 224 -23.13 2.81 -14.17
C TRP A 224 -23.55 1.35 -14.17
N PRO A 225 -24.18 0.86 -15.25
CA PRO A 225 -24.78 -0.49 -15.31
C PRO A 225 -23.77 -1.63 -15.07
N GLY A 226 -22.48 -1.38 -15.24
CA GLY A 226 -21.40 -2.35 -15.00
C GLY A 226 -20.88 -2.37 -13.57
N PHE A 227 -21.26 -1.39 -12.73
CA PHE A 227 -20.71 -1.26 -11.40
C PHE A 227 -21.04 -2.47 -10.52
N GLY A 228 -19.99 -3.12 -9.99
CA GLY A 228 -20.12 -4.22 -9.04
C GLY A 228 -20.79 -5.48 -9.58
N THR A 229 -20.85 -5.67 -10.92
CA THR A 229 -21.48 -6.84 -11.56
C THR A 229 -20.49 -7.94 -11.92
N PHE A 230 -19.21 -7.62 -12.01
CA PHE A 230 -18.16 -8.56 -12.42
C PHE A 230 -17.75 -9.47 -11.27
N LYS A 231 -17.65 -10.79 -11.55
CA LYS A 231 -17.22 -11.81 -10.59
C LYS A 231 -15.71 -12.05 -10.65
N LYS A 232 -15.06 -11.58 -11.71
CA LYS A 232 -13.63 -11.67 -11.94
C LYS A 232 -13.14 -10.35 -12.52
N GLY A 233 -11.96 -9.90 -12.10
CA GLY A 233 -11.37 -8.66 -12.58
C GLY A 233 -10.04 -8.35 -11.91
N LYS A 234 -9.50 -7.21 -12.22
CA LYS A 234 -8.17 -6.75 -11.78
C LYS A 234 -8.24 -6.04 -10.43
N ILE A 235 -7.12 -6.04 -9.70
CA ILE A 235 -6.89 -5.12 -8.58
C ILE A 235 -6.40 -3.80 -9.17
N CYS A 236 -6.97 -2.68 -8.72
CA CYS A 236 -6.63 -1.37 -9.23
C CYS A 236 -6.30 -0.41 -8.09
N LEU A 237 -5.24 0.39 -8.24
CA LEU A 237 -4.84 1.44 -7.33
C LEU A 237 -5.19 2.80 -7.94
N GLN A 238 -5.89 3.62 -7.15
CA GLN A 238 -6.44 4.88 -7.62
C GLN A 238 -5.41 6.00 -7.60
N ASP A 239 -5.29 6.72 -8.71
CA ASP A 239 -4.78 8.08 -8.77
C ASP A 239 -5.93 9.08 -8.52
N HIS A 240 -5.96 9.67 -7.33
CA HIS A 240 -6.87 10.75 -6.97
C HIS A 240 -6.12 12.09 -6.80
N GLU A 241 -5.01 12.26 -7.52
CA GLU A 241 -4.17 13.48 -7.53
C GLU A 241 -3.54 13.81 -6.17
N ASN A 242 -3.51 12.86 -5.24
CA ASN A 242 -2.89 12.97 -3.93
C ASN A 242 -1.77 11.93 -3.75
N THR A 243 -0.73 12.31 -3.02
CA THR A 243 0.39 11.40 -2.76
C THR A 243 -0.05 10.26 -1.84
N VAL A 244 0.11 9.05 -2.33
CA VAL A 244 -0.16 7.79 -1.65
C VAL A 244 1.00 6.83 -1.87
N TRP A 245 1.24 5.95 -0.91
CA TRP A 245 2.23 4.88 -0.99
C TRP A 245 1.58 3.54 -0.75
N TYR A 246 1.97 2.54 -1.53
CA TYR A 246 1.54 1.15 -1.40
C TYR A 246 2.76 0.24 -1.33
N ARG A 247 2.72 -0.76 -0.45
CA ARG A 247 3.77 -1.79 -0.34
C ARG A 247 3.20 -3.10 0.19
N ASN A 248 4.02 -4.15 0.24
CA ASN A 248 3.62 -5.46 0.77
C ASN A 248 2.31 -5.95 0.16
N ILE A 249 2.18 -5.74 -1.17
CA ILE A 249 0.97 -6.12 -1.92
C ILE A 249 1.06 -7.60 -2.22
N LYS A 250 0.20 -8.39 -1.62
CA LYS A 250 0.15 -9.84 -1.79
C LYS A 250 -1.27 -10.36 -1.84
N ILE A 251 -1.45 -11.45 -2.57
CA ILE A 251 -2.75 -12.06 -2.79
C ILE A 251 -2.67 -13.57 -2.65
N LYS A 252 -3.75 -14.18 -2.18
CA LYS A 252 -3.96 -15.62 -2.16
C LYS A 252 -5.28 -15.92 -2.87
N LYS A 253 -5.28 -16.81 -3.86
CA LYS A 253 -6.50 -17.36 -4.47
C LYS A 253 -7.13 -18.36 -3.49
N ILE A 254 -8.46 -18.29 -3.31
CA ILE A 254 -9.20 -19.11 -2.34
C ILE A 254 -10.41 -19.77 -3.01
#